data_3bcf2a79d65794c390b3468b04c1b8e9
#
_entry.id   3bcf2a79d65794c390b3468b04c1b8e9
#
_cell.length_a   1.000
_cell.length_b   1.000
_cell.length_c   1.000
_cell.angle_alpha   90.00
_cell.angle_beta   90.00
_cell.angle_gamma   90.00
#
_symmetry.space_group_name_H-M   'P 1'
#
loop_
_entity.id
_entity.type
_entity.pdbx_description
1 polymer ?
#
loop_
_entity_poly.entity_id
_entity_poly.type
_entity_poly.pdbx_seq_one_letter_code
_entity_poly.pdbx_strand_id
1 'polypeptide(L)'
;MRDPRVWKWVAEDGIVPEQFAYRQSETYFQFRDLGFVMFRRPTVTMAEIHVCMLKGATGIEPFIFECMEMMRAKGVRKFLAPIGEWNVAALRLARRCGYQEEGRIAAAYVRDGKPRAMVMMGRR
;
A
#
# COMPACT_ATOMS: atom_id res chain seq x y z
N MET A 1 -11.64 1.63 -6.70
CA MET A 1 -12.30 2.23 -5.54
C MET A 1 -11.72 3.60 -5.24
N ARG A 2 -12.55 4.62 -5.17
CA ARG A 2 -12.10 6.02 -5.03
C ARG A 2 -12.87 6.75 -3.93
N ASP A 3 -13.05 6.07 -2.79
CA ASP A 3 -13.71 6.65 -1.64
C ASP A 3 -12.83 7.79 -1.09
N PRO A 4 -13.35 9.05 -1.00
CA PRO A 4 -12.56 10.17 -0.49
C PRO A 4 -12.03 9.97 0.92
N ARG A 5 -12.72 9.17 1.73
CA ARG A 5 -12.28 8.87 3.10
C ARG A 5 -11.03 8.01 3.10
N VAL A 6 -10.87 7.14 2.10
CA VAL A 6 -9.65 6.34 1.94
C VAL A 6 -8.56 7.19 1.29
N TRP A 7 -8.92 7.92 0.23
CA TRP A 7 -7.97 8.68 -0.56
C TRP A 7 -7.18 9.70 0.26
N LYS A 8 -7.85 10.38 1.18
CA LYS A 8 -7.19 11.39 2.01
C LYS A 8 -6.02 10.85 2.84
N TRP A 9 -5.98 9.52 3.06
CA TRP A 9 -4.91 8.88 3.82
C TRP A 9 -3.75 8.39 2.95
N VAL A 10 -3.97 8.21 1.64
CA VAL A 10 -2.97 7.61 0.74
C VAL A 10 -2.39 8.62 -0.25
N ALA A 11 -3.09 9.70 -0.55
CA ALA A 11 -2.66 10.65 -1.56
C ALA A 11 -1.62 11.64 -1.02
N GLU A 12 -0.69 12.06 -1.88
CA GLU A 12 0.14 13.23 -1.64
C GLU A 12 -0.54 14.50 -2.17
N ASP A 13 0.03 15.67 -1.84
CA ASP A 13 -0.50 16.95 -2.31
C ASP A 13 -0.55 17.00 -3.83
N GLY A 14 -1.65 17.55 -4.36
CA GLY A 14 -1.84 17.76 -5.79
C GLY A 14 -2.39 16.55 -6.55
N ILE A 15 -2.52 15.41 -5.90
CA ILE A 15 -3.13 14.22 -6.50
C ILE A 15 -4.59 14.15 -6.09
N VAL A 16 -5.47 13.94 -7.06
CA VAL A 16 -6.91 13.79 -6.82
C VAL A 16 -7.37 12.37 -7.19
N PRO A 17 -8.48 11.88 -6.60
CA PRO A 17 -8.93 10.49 -6.84
C PRO A 17 -9.15 10.15 -8.31
N GLU A 18 -9.56 11.12 -9.13
CA GLU A 18 -9.82 10.91 -10.55
C GLU A 18 -8.55 10.59 -11.35
N GLN A 19 -7.37 10.92 -10.80
CA GLN A 19 -6.07 10.61 -11.42
C GLN A 19 -5.58 9.21 -11.06
N PHE A 20 -6.21 8.56 -10.09
CA PHE A 20 -5.89 7.20 -9.70
C PHE A 20 -6.63 6.21 -10.60
N ALA A 21 -5.98 5.73 -11.63
CA ALA A 21 -6.59 4.87 -12.64
C ALA A 21 -6.16 3.41 -12.47
N TYR A 22 -7.06 2.48 -12.79
CA TYR A 22 -6.72 1.06 -12.87
C TYR A 22 -5.81 0.80 -14.07
N ARG A 23 -4.80 -0.05 -13.87
CA ARG A 23 -3.88 -0.49 -14.91
C ARG A 23 -3.90 -2.00 -15.00
N GLN A 24 -3.68 -2.53 -16.23
CA GLN A 24 -3.68 -3.98 -16.46
C GLN A 24 -2.57 -4.69 -15.68
N SER A 25 -1.42 -4.03 -15.43
CA SER A 25 -0.31 -4.59 -14.66
C SER A 25 -0.57 -4.59 -13.16
N GLU A 26 -1.68 -4.04 -12.72
CA GLU A 26 -2.05 -3.94 -11.31
C GLU A 26 -3.12 -4.98 -10.99
N THR A 27 -3.01 -5.58 -9.80
CA THR A 27 -3.97 -6.56 -9.30
C THR A 27 -4.66 -5.98 -8.06
N TYR A 28 -5.99 -5.98 -8.07
CA TYR A 28 -6.79 -5.41 -7.00
C TYR A 28 -7.60 -6.50 -6.32
N PHE A 29 -7.60 -6.49 -4.99
CA PHE A 29 -8.42 -7.37 -4.14
C PHE A 29 -9.29 -6.49 -3.26
N GLN A 30 -10.60 -6.54 -3.48
CA GLN A 30 -11.55 -5.75 -2.70
C GLN A 30 -11.86 -6.43 -1.37
N PHE A 31 -11.82 -5.65 -0.29
CA PHE A 31 -12.14 -6.11 1.06
C PHE A 31 -13.51 -5.55 1.46
N ARG A 32 -14.59 -6.30 1.14
CA ARG A 32 -15.96 -5.86 1.41
C ARG A 32 -16.19 -4.45 0.84
N ASP A 33 -16.94 -3.59 1.53
CA ASP A 33 -17.09 -2.18 1.18
C ASP A 33 -16.11 -1.29 1.97
N LEU A 34 -15.05 -1.87 2.53
CA LEU A 34 -14.15 -1.20 3.46
C LEU A 34 -12.84 -0.77 2.83
N GLY A 35 -12.52 -1.24 1.65
CA GLY A 35 -11.28 -0.87 1.00
C GLY A 35 -10.78 -1.90 0.02
N PHE A 36 -9.48 -1.83 -0.27
CA PHE A 36 -8.85 -2.77 -1.21
C PHE A 36 -7.36 -2.91 -0.92
N VAL A 37 -6.80 -4.00 -1.42
CA VAL A 37 -5.36 -4.22 -1.49
C VAL A 37 -4.98 -4.28 -2.97
N MET A 38 -3.97 -3.52 -3.35
CA MET A 38 -3.49 -3.47 -4.72
C MET A 38 -2.03 -3.90 -4.78
N PHE A 39 -1.70 -4.70 -5.79
CA PHE A 39 -0.31 -5.08 -6.08
C PHE A 39 0.09 -4.58 -7.46
N ARG A 40 1.30 -4.07 -7.54
CA ARG A 40 1.95 -3.74 -8.80
C ARG A 40 3.28 -4.50 -8.85
N ARG A 41 3.59 -5.09 -10.01
CA ARG A 41 4.79 -5.94 -10.16
C ARG A 41 5.86 -5.20 -10.96
N PRO A 42 6.82 -4.52 -10.29
CA PRO A 42 7.95 -3.90 -11.01
C PRO A 42 8.91 -4.94 -11.59
N THR A 43 8.97 -6.14 -11.02
CA THR A 43 9.72 -7.27 -11.58
C THR A 43 8.87 -8.53 -11.54
N VAL A 44 9.37 -9.62 -12.15
CA VAL A 44 8.65 -10.90 -12.17
C VAL A 44 8.47 -11.47 -10.75
N THR A 45 9.46 -11.24 -9.87
CA THR A 45 9.47 -11.85 -8.53
C THR A 45 9.12 -10.87 -7.42
N MET A 46 8.96 -9.58 -7.71
CA MET A 46 8.70 -8.56 -6.70
C MET A 46 7.38 -7.86 -6.97
N ALA A 47 6.61 -7.64 -5.92
CA ALA A 47 5.38 -6.85 -5.98
C ALA A 47 5.39 -5.74 -4.94
N GLU A 48 4.95 -4.55 -5.33
CA GLU A 48 4.58 -3.50 -4.39
C GLU A 48 3.17 -3.75 -3.91
N ILE A 49 2.94 -3.56 -2.62
CA ILE A 49 1.62 -3.67 -2.01
C ILE A 49 1.16 -2.30 -1.53
N HIS A 50 -0.10 -1.99 -1.82
CA HIS A 50 -0.77 -0.79 -1.34
C HIS A 50 -2.08 -1.20 -0.69
N VAL A 51 -2.28 -0.78 0.56
CA VAL A 51 -3.48 -1.12 1.34
C VAL A 51 -4.25 0.17 1.59
N CYS A 52 -5.48 0.20 1.11
CA CYS A 52 -6.36 1.38 1.21
C CYS A 52 -7.65 0.93 1.91
N MET A 53 -7.74 1.19 3.21
CA MET A 53 -8.86 0.76 4.03
C MET A 53 -9.50 1.96 4.73
N LEU A 54 -10.81 1.89 4.94
CA LEU A 54 -11.52 2.84 5.77
C LEU A 54 -11.08 2.68 7.22
N LYS A 55 -11.05 3.80 7.94
CA LYS A 55 -10.74 3.80 9.38
C LYS A 55 -11.70 2.88 10.12
N GLY A 56 -11.17 2.07 11.02
CA GLY A 56 -11.95 1.15 11.83
C GLY A 56 -12.19 -0.22 11.19
N ALA A 57 -11.71 -0.46 9.97
CA ALA A 57 -11.80 -1.79 9.36
C ALA A 57 -11.03 -2.81 10.21
N THR A 58 -11.61 -3.99 10.40
CA THR A 58 -11.03 -5.10 11.15
C THR A 58 -10.83 -6.32 10.25
N GLY A 59 -9.99 -7.26 10.67
CA GLY A 59 -9.71 -8.47 9.89
C GLY A 59 -8.82 -8.20 8.69
N ILE A 60 -8.07 -7.11 8.71
CA ILE A 60 -7.23 -6.66 7.59
C ILE A 60 -6.02 -7.57 7.44
N GLU A 61 -5.34 -7.92 8.53
CA GLU A 61 -4.11 -8.72 8.48
C GLU A 61 -4.33 -10.09 7.83
N PRO A 62 -5.34 -10.89 8.22
CA PRO A 62 -5.61 -12.17 7.55
C PRO A 62 -5.91 -11.98 6.06
N PHE A 63 -6.63 -10.93 5.70
CA PHE A 63 -6.93 -10.62 4.30
C PHE A 63 -5.66 -10.30 3.51
N ILE A 64 -4.77 -9.50 4.08
CA ILE A 64 -3.48 -9.18 3.46
C ILE A 64 -2.67 -10.46 3.21
N PHE A 65 -2.62 -11.36 4.19
CA PHE A 65 -1.91 -12.63 4.05
C PHE A 65 -2.50 -13.49 2.93
N GLU A 66 -3.82 -13.56 2.81
CA GLU A 66 -4.47 -14.28 1.72
C GLU A 66 -4.10 -13.67 0.36
N CYS A 67 -4.12 -12.34 0.24
CA CYS A 67 -3.74 -11.66 -0.98
C CYS A 67 -2.28 -11.94 -1.34
N MET A 68 -1.38 -11.91 -0.36
CA MET A 68 0.03 -12.23 -0.57
C MET A 68 0.21 -13.67 -1.06
N GLU A 69 -0.53 -14.62 -0.49
CA GLU A 69 -0.47 -16.02 -0.94
C GLU A 69 -0.94 -16.17 -2.39
N MET A 70 -1.97 -15.45 -2.79
CA MET A 70 -2.41 -15.45 -4.19
C MET A 70 -1.32 -14.90 -5.11
N MET A 71 -0.60 -13.86 -4.68
CA MET A 71 0.51 -13.32 -5.46
C MET A 71 1.71 -14.27 -5.49
N ARG A 72 1.98 -14.98 -4.39
CA ARG A 72 3.04 -16.00 -4.36
C ARG A 72 2.75 -17.14 -5.35
N ALA A 73 1.50 -17.52 -5.50
CA ALA A 73 1.09 -18.50 -6.50
C ALA A 73 1.39 -18.03 -7.93
N LYS A 74 1.49 -16.72 -8.14
CA LYS A 74 1.84 -16.12 -9.44
C LYS A 74 3.34 -15.89 -9.60
N GLY A 75 4.17 -16.32 -8.65
CA GLY A 75 5.62 -16.23 -8.73
C GLY A 75 6.25 -15.10 -7.92
N VAL A 76 5.46 -14.31 -7.19
CA VAL A 76 6.01 -13.25 -6.34
C VAL A 76 6.74 -13.86 -5.15
N ARG A 77 7.94 -13.35 -4.86
CA ARG A 77 8.81 -13.84 -3.76
C ARG A 77 9.22 -12.72 -2.81
N LYS A 78 9.00 -11.47 -3.19
CA LYS A 78 9.34 -10.28 -2.41
C LYS A 78 8.20 -9.28 -2.48
N PHE A 79 7.80 -8.75 -1.32
CA PHE A 79 6.78 -7.71 -1.22
C PHE A 79 7.40 -6.44 -0.66
N LEU A 80 7.11 -5.31 -1.30
CA LEU A 80 7.51 -3.97 -0.85
C LEU A 80 6.27 -3.13 -0.57
N ALA A 81 6.28 -2.45 0.55
CA ALA A 81 5.23 -1.48 0.90
C ALA A 81 5.87 -0.09 1.03
N PRO A 82 5.77 0.76 0.00
CA PRO A 82 6.21 2.14 0.10
C PRO A 82 5.16 2.95 0.87
N ILE A 83 5.55 3.51 2.00
CA ILE A 83 4.63 4.19 2.93
C ILE A 83 5.18 5.56 3.28
N GLY A 84 4.34 6.59 3.18
CA GLY A 84 4.72 7.93 3.64
C GLY A 84 5.01 7.94 5.14
N GLU A 85 6.06 8.65 5.56
CA GLU A 85 6.49 8.67 6.96
C GLU A 85 5.40 9.18 7.91
N TRP A 86 4.46 10.00 7.41
CA TRP A 86 3.35 10.52 8.21
C TRP A 86 2.28 9.46 8.50
N ASN A 87 2.24 8.39 7.72
CA ASN A 87 1.19 7.39 7.80
C ASN A 87 1.54 6.32 8.84
N VAL A 88 1.48 6.72 10.11
CA VAL A 88 1.86 5.85 11.24
C VAL A 88 0.99 4.60 11.30
N ALA A 89 -0.30 4.72 10.98
CA ALA A 89 -1.21 3.58 10.98
C ALA A 89 -0.80 2.51 9.95
N ALA A 90 -0.41 2.94 8.75
CA ALA A 90 0.06 2.02 7.71
C ALA A 90 1.39 1.37 8.09
N LEU A 91 2.30 2.14 8.69
CA LEU A 91 3.58 1.60 9.17
C LEU A 91 3.38 0.53 10.24
N ARG A 92 2.46 0.78 11.17
CA ARG A 92 2.11 -0.20 12.21
C ARG A 92 1.49 -1.46 11.62
N LEU A 93 0.57 -1.29 10.68
CA LEU A 93 -0.06 -2.42 9.98
C LEU A 93 0.98 -3.26 9.25
N ALA A 94 1.91 -2.63 8.53
CA ALA A 94 2.98 -3.34 7.83
C ALA A 94 3.82 -4.16 8.81
N ARG A 95 4.20 -3.58 9.95
CA ARG A 95 4.96 -4.30 10.97
C ARG A 95 4.19 -5.49 11.53
N ARG A 96 2.89 -5.33 11.80
CA ARG A 96 2.04 -6.44 12.25
C ARG A 96 1.94 -7.55 11.20
N CYS A 97 2.04 -7.20 9.92
CA CYS A 97 2.07 -8.18 8.83
C CYS A 97 3.46 -8.76 8.56
N GLY A 98 4.43 -8.47 9.41
CA GLY A 98 5.78 -9.03 9.31
C GLY A 98 6.72 -8.28 8.37
N TYR A 99 6.33 -7.10 7.90
CA TYR A 99 7.20 -6.25 7.10
C TYR A 99 8.22 -5.54 8.00
N GLN A 100 9.42 -5.33 7.48
CA GLN A 100 10.49 -4.62 8.17
C GLN A 100 10.95 -3.44 7.32
N GLU A 101 11.39 -2.38 7.96
CA GLU A 101 11.94 -1.23 7.25
C GLU A 101 13.25 -1.62 6.57
N GLU A 102 13.33 -1.39 5.25
CA GLU A 102 14.52 -1.67 4.44
C GLU A 102 15.25 -0.40 4.00
N GLY A 103 14.63 0.75 4.14
CA GLY A 103 15.24 2.02 3.82
C GLY A 103 14.24 3.16 3.78
N ARG A 104 14.77 4.36 3.55
CA ARG A 104 13.97 5.58 3.41
C ARG A 104 14.46 6.40 2.24
N ILE A 105 13.53 7.05 1.55
CA ILE A 105 13.85 7.97 0.46
C ILE A 105 13.40 9.36 0.92
N ALA A 106 14.37 10.25 1.13
CA ALA A 106 14.09 11.61 1.58
C ALA A 106 13.37 12.40 0.49
N ALA A 107 12.46 13.28 0.92
CA ALA A 107 11.74 14.21 0.03
C ALA A 107 11.02 13.52 -1.12
N ALA A 108 10.56 12.28 -0.92
CA ALA A 108 9.84 11.52 -1.94
C ALA A 108 8.41 12.00 -2.15
N TYR A 109 7.83 12.67 -1.15
CA TYR A 109 6.46 13.21 -1.17
C TYR A 109 6.44 14.66 -0.78
N VAL A 110 5.39 15.36 -1.20
CA VAL A 110 5.04 16.67 -0.66
C VAL A 110 3.69 16.52 0.04
N ARG A 111 3.64 16.85 1.32
CA ARG A 111 2.42 16.80 2.12
C ARG A 111 2.36 18.01 3.05
N ASP A 112 1.22 18.69 3.06
CA ASP A 112 1.02 19.93 3.81
C ASP A 112 2.08 20.97 3.47
N GLY A 113 2.48 21.04 2.19
CA GLY A 113 3.50 21.96 1.70
C GLY A 113 4.93 21.62 2.12
N LYS A 114 5.18 20.46 2.72
CA LYS A 114 6.50 20.07 3.22
C LYS A 114 6.99 18.78 2.57
N PRO A 115 8.30 18.68 2.28
CA PRO A 115 8.88 17.41 1.82
C PRO A 115 8.80 16.36 2.92
N ARG A 116 8.45 15.13 2.52
CA ARG A 116 8.31 14.00 3.42
C ARG A 116 9.01 12.78 2.84
N ALA A 117 9.52 11.94 3.72
CA ALA A 117 10.20 10.72 3.32
C ALA A 117 9.21 9.59 3.01
N MET A 118 9.64 8.72 2.10
CA MET A 118 9.03 7.42 1.85
C MET A 118 9.77 6.36 2.66
N VAL A 119 9.05 5.61 3.46
CA VAL A 119 9.59 4.47 4.21
C VAL A 119 9.35 3.22 3.37
N MET A 120 10.41 2.49 3.03
CA MET A 120 10.32 1.24 2.29
C MET A 120 10.24 0.08 3.26
N MET A 121 9.07 -0.53 3.38
CA MET A 121 8.85 -1.71 4.20
C MET A 121 8.88 -2.94 3.30
N GLY A 122 9.55 -4.00 3.72
CA GLY A 122 9.69 -5.18 2.90
C GLY A 122 9.46 -6.48 3.65
N ARG A 123 9.00 -7.51 2.91
CA ARG A 123 8.80 -8.86 3.41
C ARG A 123 8.97 -9.85 2.27
N ARG A 124 9.57 -10.98 2.57
CA ARG A 124 9.57 -12.14 1.68
C ARG A 124 8.32 -12.98 1.82
#